data_69af0202f9df92e0b35dda042357a183
#
_entry.id   69af0202f9df92e0b35dda042357a183
#
_cell.length_a   1.000
_cell.length_b   1.000
_cell.length_c   1.000
_cell.angle_alpha   90.00
_cell.angle_beta   90.00
_cell.angle_gamma   90.00
#
_symmetry.space_group_name_H-M   'P 1'
#
loop_
_entity.id
_entity.type
_entity.pdbx_description
1 polymer ?
#
loop_
_entity_poly.entity_id
_entity_poly.type
_entity_poly.pdbx_seq_one_letter_code
_entity_poly.pdbx_strand_id
1 'polypeptide(L)'
;MKVAVYSGSFNPLHIGHLAIMKYLTGEGGFDCVYLIVSPKNPLKEGISASSGLDRYNAAIAAVNRHFPEVLEEHAESGMSSRTYGKVKVDDIELTMPEPHYTIRTLDALREREPENEFTLVMGADNLADIRRWRDYCRILKEYGVAVYPRQGFDLERVRQDLLDEDLSYGITIMNAEMVDISSTIIRNAIAEGQDVSGWLM
;
A
#
# COMPACT_ATOMS: atom_id res chain seq x y z
N MET A 1 9.93 -6.39 13.95
CA MET A 1 10.35 -5.42 12.91
C MET A 1 9.26 -4.37 12.71
N LYS A 2 9.64 -3.16 12.28
CA LYS A 2 8.67 -2.14 11.85
C LYS A 2 8.32 -2.37 10.37
N VAL A 3 7.09 -2.74 10.11
CA VAL A 3 6.62 -3.11 8.77
C VAL A 3 5.62 -2.10 8.25
N ALA A 4 5.94 -1.50 7.09
CA ALA A 4 5.02 -0.64 6.37
C ALA A 4 4.07 -1.50 5.51
N VAL A 5 2.78 -1.46 5.78
CA VAL A 5 1.76 -2.16 4.96
C VAL A 5 1.25 -1.22 3.89
N TYR A 6 1.69 -1.43 2.65
CA TYR A 6 1.31 -0.62 1.51
C TYR A 6 0.33 -1.39 0.63
N SER A 7 -0.96 -1.16 0.84
CA SER A 7 -2.04 -1.85 0.14
C SER A 7 -2.63 -1.01 -0.99
N GLY A 8 -2.92 -1.66 -2.10
CA GLY A 8 -3.53 -0.99 -3.24
C GLY A 8 -3.91 -1.95 -4.37
N SER A 9 -4.67 -1.43 -5.35
CA SER A 9 -5.00 -2.19 -6.56
C SER A 9 -3.81 -2.34 -7.52
N PHE A 10 -2.86 -1.40 -7.49
CA PHE A 10 -1.66 -1.38 -8.33
C PHE A 10 -1.92 -1.73 -9.80
N ASN A 11 -2.80 -0.99 -10.42
CA ASN A 11 -3.25 -1.25 -11.79
C ASN A 11 -2.99 -0.06 -12.74
N PRO A 12 -1.77 0.08 -13.28
CA PRO A 12 -0.55 -0.66 -12.95
C PRO A 12 0.27 -0.07 -11.78
N LEU A 13 1.32 -0.78 -11.34
CA LEU A 13 2.43 -0.21 -10.58
C LEU A 13 3.19 0.81 -11.43
N HIS A 14 3.64 1.90 -10.81
CA HIS A 14 4.31 3.00 -11.50
C HIS A 14 5.38 3.67 -10.64
N ILE A 15 6.18 4.56 -11.25
CA ILE A 15 7.30 5.23 -10.59
C ILE A 15 6.91 5.97 -9.30
N GLY A 16 5.67 6.46 -9.17
CA GLY A 16 5.17 7.04 -7.92
C GLY A 16 5.10 6.02 -6.78
N HIS A 17 4.67 4.78 -7.05
CA HIS A 17 4.70 3.70 -6.05
C HIS A 17 6.14 3.32 -5.69
N LEU A 18 7.05 3.31 -6.70
CA LEU A 18 8.47 3.04 -6.48
C LEU A 18 9.10 4.08 -5.55
N ALA A 19 8.82 5.36 -5.78
CA ALA A 19 9.33 6.45 -4.95
C ALA A 19 8.88 6.29 -3.48
N ILE A 20 7.60 5.95 -3.26
CA ILE A 20 7.06 5.69 -1.92
C ILE A 20 7.77 4.50 -1.26
N MET A 21 7.93 3.37 -1.96
CA MET A 21 8.61 2.19 -1.41
C MET A 21 10.08 2.48 -1.07
N LYS A 22 10.80 3.23 -1.93
CA LYS A 22 12.18 3.66 -1.65
C LYS A 22 12.26 4.56 -0.43
N TYR A 23 11.35 5.52 -0.29
CA TYR A 23 11.28 6.38 0.89
C TYR A 23 11.04 5.54 2.16
N LEU A 24 10.05 4.65 2.15
CA LEU A 24 9.70 3.81 3.30
C LEU A 24 10.88 2.95 3.78
N THR A 25 11.61 2.34 2.85
CA THR A 25 12.77 1.48 3.16
C THR A 25 14.06 2.24 3.45
N GLY A 26 14.08 3.54 3.22
CA GLY A 26 15.19 4.45 3.50
C GLY A 26 14.86 5.41 4.65
N GLU A 27 14.50 6.64 4.29
CA GLU A 27 14.25 7.73 5.26
C GLU A 27 13.00 7.51 6.12
N GLY A 28 12.03 6.73 5.64
CA GLY A 28 10.78 6.41 6.35
C GLY A 28 10.98 5.56 7.61
N GLY A 29 12.15 4.93 7.77
CA GLY A 29 12.54 4.22 8.98
C GLY A 29 11.84 2.88 9.20
N PHE A 30 11.29 2.26 8.15
CA PHE A 30 10.73 0.92 8.19
C PHE A 30 11.79 -0.13 7.83
N ASP A 31 11.74 -1.26 8.54
CA ASP A 31 12.63 -2.40 8.27
C ASP A 31 12.23 -3.11 6.97
N CYS A 32 10.90 -3.18 6.71
CA CYS A 32 10.35 -3.84 5.54
C CYS A 32 9.06 -3.15 5.06
N VAL A 33 8.76 -3.27 3.77
CA VAL A 33 7.48 -2.89 3.16
C VAL A 33 6.75 -4.14 2.70
N TYR A 34 5.53 -4.34 3.17
CA TYR A 34 4.61 -5.36 2.64
C TYR A 34 3.71 -4.70 1.59
N LEU A 35 3.96 -5.03 0.32
CA LEU A 35 3.15 -4.59 -0.81
C LEU A 35 1.97 -5.56 -0.97
N ILE A 36 0.78 -5.13 -0.54
CA ILE A 36 -0.44 -5.95 -0.57
C ILE A 36 -1.25 -5.61 -1.81
N VAL A 37 -1.34 -6.55 -2.74
CA VAL A 37 -2.15 -6.37 -3.96
C VAL A 37 -3.60 -6.73 -3.68
N SER A 38 -4.46 -5.70 -3.54
CA SER A 38 -5.89 -5.88 -3.32
C SER A 38 -6.59 -6.45 -4.56
N PRO A 39 -7.23 -7.63 -4.48
CA PRO A 39 -7.98 -8.19 -5.61
C PRO A 39 -9.18 -7.34 -5.99
N LYS A 40 -9.87 -6.79 -4.98
CA LYS A 40 -11.05 -5.93 -5.16
C LYS A 40 -11.09 -4.87 -4.05
N ASN A 41 -11.08 -3.60 -4.43
CA ASN A 41 -11.29 -2.52 -3.46
C ASN A 41 -12.80 -2.36 -3.22
N PRO A 42 -13.31 -2.53 -1.97
CA PRO A 42 -14.73 -2.41 -1.66
C PRO A 42 -15.34 -1.05 -2.01
N LEU A 43 -14.49 0.01 -2.09
CA LEU A 43 -14.92 1.39 -2.39
C LEU A 43 -14.79 1.77 -3.87
N LYS A 44 -14.29 0.85 -4.74
CA LYS A 44 -14.09 1.11 -6.17
C LYS A 44 -14.90 0.12 -6.99
N GLU A 45 -16.05 0.55 -7.51
CA GLU A 45 -16.83 -0.22 -8.48
C GLU A 45 -16.25 -0.07 -9.89
N GLY A 46 -16.24 -1.16 -10.68
CA GLY A 46 -16.07 -1.09 -12.14
C GLY A 46 -14.64 -1.08 -12.69
N ILE A 47 -13.60 -1.32 -11.89
CA ILE A 47 -12.24 -1.42 -12.42
C ILE A 47 -11.82 -2.89 -12.52
N SER A 48 -11.96 -3.50 -13.66
CA SER A 48 -11.31 -4.78 -13.98
C SER A 48 -11.00 -4.92 -15.44
N ALA A 49 -9.73 -4.81 -15.81
CA ALA A 49 -9.20 -5.45 -17.01
C ALA A 49 -8.23 -6.59 -16.65
N SER A 50 -7.70 -6.64 -15.41
CA SER A 50 -6.79 -7.68 -14.96
C SER A 50 -7.27 -8.31 -13.66
N SER A 51 -7.10 -9.63 -13.52
CA SER A 51 -7.41 -10.33 -12.28
C SER A 51 -6.49 -9.87 -11.12
N GLY A 52 -6.90 -10.11 -9.88
CA GLY A 52 -6.03 -9.87 -8.72
C GLY A 52 -4.69 -10.61 -8.85
N LEU A 53 -4.74 -11.84 -9.35
CA LEU A 53 -3.54 -12.67 -9.57
C LEU A 53 -2.62 -12.10 -10.66
N ASP A 54 -3.17 -11.59 -11.78
CA ASP A 54 -2.34 -10.97 -12.82
C ASP A 54 -1.61 -9.73 -12.28
N ARG A 55 -2.30 -8.90 -11.49
CA ARG A 55 -1.71 -7.71 -10.86
C ARG A 55 -0.66 -8.08 -9.80
N TYR A 56 -0.89 -9.14 -9.05
CA TYR A 56 0.07 -9.69 -8.10
C TYR A 56 1.34 -10.16 -8.82
N ASN A 57 1.22 -10.95 -9.90
CA ASN A 57 2.36 -11.41 -10.69
C ASN A 57 3.12 -10.23 -11.33
N ALA A 58 2.40 -9.22 -11.82
CA ALA A 58 3.02 -8.00 -12.34
C ALA A 58 3.77 -7.23 -11.25
N ALA A 59 3.22 -7.18 -10.02
CA ALA A 59 3.89 -6.55 -8.88
C ALA A 59 5.17 -7.28 -8.49
N ILE A 60 5.18 -8.61 -8.47
CA ILE A 60 6.40 -9.41 -8.26
C ILE A 60 7.46 -9.07 -9.31
N ALA A 61 7.10 -9.06 -10.59
CA ALA A 61 8.05 -8.76 -11.66
C ALA A 61 8.63 -7.34 -11.55
N ALA A 62 7.78 -6.35 -11.20
CA ALA A 62 8.18 -4.97 -11.04
C ALA A 62 9.10 -4.78 -9.81
N VAL A 63 8.72 -5.35 -8.66
CA VAL A 63 9.54 -5.26 -7.43
C VAL A 63 10.89 -5.94 -7.64
N ASN A 64 10.93 -7.14 -8.26
CA ASN A 64 12.18 -7.84 -8.56
C ASN A 64 13.14 -7.02 -9.43
N ARG A 65 12.62 -6.23 -10.37
CA ARG A 65 13.44 -5.35 -11.22
C ARG A 65 14.11 -4.23 -10.46
N HIS A 66 13.43 -3.66 -9.47
CA HIS A 66 13.87 -2.45 -8.76
C HIS A 66 14.50 -2.72 -7.38
N PHE A 67 14.26 -3.91 -6.83
CA PHE A 67 14.79 -4.37 -5.54
C PHE A 67 15.37 -5.79 -5.71
N PRO A 68 16.48 -5.96 -6.46
CA PRO A 68 16.98 -7.26 -6.92
C PRO A 68 17.54 -8.17 -5.82
N GLU A 69 17.74 -7.67 -4.61
CA GLU A 69 18.26 -8.48 -3.50
C GLU A 69 17.17 -9.39 -2.94
N VAL A 70 17.23 -10.67 -3.28
CA VAL A 70 16.38 -11.71 -2.70
C VAL A 70 16.96 -12.10 -1.35
N LEU A 71 16.30 -11.75 -0.26
CA LEU A 71 16.80 -12.08 1.08
C LEU A 71 16.34 -13.46 1.56
N GLU A 72 15.16 -13.97 1.17
CA GLU A 72 14.72 -15.35 1.49
C GLU A 72 13.45 -15.76 0.72
N GLU A 73 13.35 -17.03 0.34
CA GLU A 73 12.09 -17.68 -0.09
C GLU A 73 11.53 -18.45 1.12
N HIS A 74 10.50 -17.93 1.75
CA HIS A 74 9.74 -18.70 2.74
C HIS A 74 8.62 -19.48 2.06
N ALA A 75 8.87 -20.76 1.82
CA ALA A 75 7.93 -21.69 1.21
C ALA A 75 7.21 -22.52 2.29
N GLU A 76 6.37 -21.92 3.13
CA GLU A 76 5.62 -22.71 4.13
C GLU A 76 4.11 -22.88 3.90
N SER A 77 3.52 -22.33 2.85
CA SER A 77 2.05 -22.44 2.67
C SER A 77 1.56 -22.59 1.24
N GLY A 78 2.37 -23.14 0.34
CA GLY A 78 1.89 -23.45 -1.02
C GLY A 78 1.63 -22.26 -1.96
N MET A 79 1.66 -21.03 -1.44
CA MET A 79 1.76 -19.76 -2.17
C MET A 79 2.90 -18.97 -1.56
N SER A 80 3.91 -18.66 -2.36
CA SER A 80 5.15 -18.07 -1.87
C SER A 80 5.06 -16.54 -1.86
N SER A 81 5.03 -15.95 -0.67
CA SER A 81 5.39 -14.53 -0.56
C SER A 81 6.88 -14.37 -0.89
N ARG A 82 7.20 -13.48 -1.84
CA ARG A 82 8.59 -13.24 -2.24
C ARG A 82 9.10 -11.95 -1.63
N THR A 83 10.18 -12.03 -0.87
CA THR A 83 10.87 -10.88 -0.30
C THR A 83 12.01 -10.44 -1.23
N TYR A 84 11.98 -9.18 -1.64
CA TYR A 84 13.01 -8.58 -2.48
C TYR A 84 13.68 -7.46 -1.70
N GLY A 85 14.86 -7.74 -1.15
CA GLY A 85 15.50 -6.79 -0.25
C GLY A 85 14.57 -6.42 0.92
N LYS A 86 14.24 -5.12 1.06
CA LYS A 86 13.30 -4.64 2.08
C LYS A 86 11.84 -4.58 1.62
N VAL A 87 11.46 -5.19 0.48
CA VAL A 87 10.09 -5.17 -0.04
C VAL A 87 9.59 -6.60 -0.24
N LYS A 88 8.49 -6.93 0.41
CA LYS A 88 7.78 -8.21 0.27
C LYS A 88 6.47 -7.99 -0.46
N VAL A 89 6.25 -8.67 -1.58
CA VAL A 89 4.93 -8.72 -2.22
C VAL A 89 4.13 -9.84 -1.56
N ASP A 90 3.05 -9.48 -0.87
CA ASP A 90 2.28 -10.41 -0.06
C ASP A 90 0.91 -10.68 -0.68
N ASP A 91 0.50 -11.93 -0.69
CA ASP A 91 -0.72 -12.45 -1.31
C ASP A 91 -1.89 -12.62 -0.33
N ILE A 92 -1.75 -12.13 0.89
CA ILE A 92 -2.73 -12.36 1.97
C ILE A 92 -4.18 -12.04 1.54
N GLU A 93 -4.40 -10.95 0.81
CA GLU A 93 -5.75 -10.59 0.34
C GLU A 93 -6.26 -11.49 -0.80
N LEU A 94 -5.38 -12.19 -1.53
CA LEU A 94 -5.79 -13.16 -2.55
C LEU A 94 -6.35 -14.45 -1.94
N THR A 95 -5.96 -14.77 -0.72
CA THR A 95 -6.36 -15.97 0.01
C THR A 95 -7.47 -15.73 1.03
N MET A 96 -7.67 -14.46 1.43
CA MET A 96 -8.71 -14.08 2.39
C MET A 96 -10.11 -14.05 1.76
N PRO A 97 -11.17 -14.43 2.52
CA PRO A 97 -12.54 -14.29 2.05
C PRO A 97 -12.97 -12.81 1.96
N GLU A 98 -13.76 -12.47 0.94
CA GLU A 98 -14.40 -11.14 0.84
C GLU A 98 -15.32 -10.85 2.04
N PRO A 99 -15.53 -9.57 2.39
CA PRO A 99 -14.94 -8.36 1.81
C PRO A 99 -13.55 -8.06 2.38
N HIS A 100 -12.66 -7.54 1.52
CA HIS A 100 -11.29 -7.18 1.87
C HIS A 100 -11.24 -5.79 2.55
N TYR A 101 -11.69 -5.72 3.80
CA TYR A 101 -11.52 -4.51 4.61
C TYR A 101 -10.08 -4.43 5.16
N THR A 102 -9.48 -3.26 5.07
CA THR A 102 -8.08 -3.03 5.50
C THR A 102 -7.82 -3.49 6.93
N ILE A 103 -8.76 -3.27 7.85
CA ILE A 103 -8.61 -3.73 9.23
C ILE A 103 -8.46 -5.27 9.33
N ARG A 104 -9.18 -6.03 8.50
CA ARG A 104 -9.06 -7.50 8.49
C ARG A 104 -7.70 -7.96 7.95
N THR A 105 -7.17 -7.25 6.96
CA THR A 105 -5.83 -7.51 6.42
C THR A 105 -4.76 -7.26 7.50
N LEU A 106 -4.86 -6.13 8.20
CA LEU A 106 -3.94 -5.80 9.30
C LEU A 106 -4.04 -6.80 10.46
N ASP A 107 -5.26 -7.18 10.86
CA ASP A 107 -5.48 -8.18 11.92
C ASP A 107 -4.87 -9.54 11.51
N ALA A 108 -5.05 -9.98 10.26
CA ALA A 108 -4.50 -11.24 9.76
C ALA A 108 -2.96 -11.21 9.68
N LEU A 109 -2.36 -10.08 9.29
CA LEU A 109 -0.90 -9.90 9.31
C LEU A 109 -0.37 -9.98 10.75
N ARG A 110 -1.01 -9.31 11.69
CA ARG A 110 -0.63 -9.34 13.11
C ARG A 110 -0.79 -10.74 13.73
N GLU A 111 -1.82 -11.48 13.34
CA GLU A 111 -2.02 -12.86 13.79
C GLU A 111 -0.94 -13.80 13.23
N ARG A 112 -0.56 -13.62 11.96
CA ARG A 112 0.46 -14.40 11.28
C ARG A 112 1.88 -14.12 11.83
N GLU A 113 2.16 -12.86 12.15
CA GLU A 113 3.49 -12.39 12.52
C GLU A 113 3.41 -11.42 13.73
N PRO A 114 3.10 -11.95 14.94
CA PRO A 114 2.80 -11.12 16.13
C PRO A 114 4.02 -10.34 16.67
N GLU A 115 5.23 -10.68 16.26
CA GLU A 115 6.46 -9.98 16.62
C GLU A 115 6.70 -8.70 15.80
N ASN A 116 5.92 -8.48 14.74
CA ASN A 116 6.05 -7.31 13.88
C ASN A 116 5.10 -6.18 14.29
N GLU A 117 5.58 -4.94 14.14
CA GLU A 117 4.78 -3.73 14.29
C GLU A 117 4.34 -3.26 12.91
N PHE A 118 3.05 -3.39 12.62
CA PHE A 118 2.49 -3.01 11.33
C PHE A 118 1.95 -1.59 11.35
N THR A 119 2.34 -0.77 10.36
CA THR A 119 1.80 0.58 10.13
C THR A 119 1.22 0.64 8.73
N LEU A 120 -0.02 1.11 8.59
CA LEU A 120 -0.66 1.25 7.29
C LEU A 120 -0.12 2.46 6.53
N VAL A 121 0.26 2.26 5.26
CA VAL A 121 0.67 3.35 4.36
C VAL A 121 -0.47 3.75 3.45
N MET A 122 -0.80 5.04 3.41
CA MET A 122 -1.89 5.55 2.57
C MET A 122 -1.60 6.94 2.02
N GLY A 123 -2.33 7.33 0.97
CA GLY A 123 -2.28 8.69 0.45
C GLY A 123 -3.15 9.68 1.24
N ALA A 124 -2.89 10.96 1.05
CA ALA A 124 -3.65 12.06 1.63
C ALA A 124 -5.16 11.98 1.34
N ASP A 125 -5.52 11.55 0.13
CA ASP A 125 -6.89 11.31 -0.32
C ASP A 125 -7.61 10.26 0.53
N ASN A 126 -6.91 9.16 0.85
CA ASN A 126 -7.45 8.11 1.69
C ASN A 126 -7.59 8.53 3.16
N LEU A 127 -6.64 9.31 3.69
CA LEU A 127 -6.77 9.85 5.05
C LEU A 127 -7.96 10.81 5.17
N ALA A 128 -8.19 11.65 4.16
CA ALA A 128 -9.36 12.56 4.14
C ALA A 128 -10.69 11.80 4.18
N ASP A 129 -10.74 10.62 3.56
CA ASP A 129 -11.91 9.73 3.50
C ASP A 129 -11.92 8.62 4.58
N ILE A 130 -10.97 8.59 5.52
CA ILE A 130 -10.74 7.47 6.44
C ILE A 130 -11.97 7.12 7.28
N ARG A 131 -12.80 8.12 7.64
CA ARG A 131 -14.04 7.91 8.43
C ARG A 131 -15.06 7.00 7.74
N ARG A 132 -14.93 6.79 6.43
CA ARG A 132 -15.76 5.84 5.65
C ARG A 132 -15.22 4.41 5.69
N TRP A 133 -14.02 4.21 6.24
CA TRP A 133 -13.42 2.88 6.29
C TRP A 133 -13.93 2.08 7.48
N ARG A 134 -14.08 0.79 7.26
CA ARG A 134 -14.52 -0.12 8.32
C ARG A 134 -13.54 -0.09 9.48
N ASP A 135 -14.06 0.17 10.69
CA ASP A 135 -13.30 0.20 11.95
C ASP A 135 -12.06 1.12 11.90
N TYR A 136 -12.18 2.29 11.23
CA TYR A 136 -11.07 3.23 11.05
C TYR A 136 -10.42 3.67 12.38
N CYS A 137 -11.21 3.78 13.46
CA CYS A 137 -10.69 4.11 14.79
C CYS A 137 -9.67 3.06 15.25
N ARG A 138 -9.93 1.75 15.00
CA ARG A 138 -8.98 0.69 15.31
C ARG A 138 -7.73 0.77 14.46
N ILE A 139 -7.88 1.06 13.15
CA ILE A 139 -6.74 1.25 12.27
C ILE A 139 -5.83 2.35 12.83
N LEU A 140 -6.38 3.50 13.17
CA LEU A 140 -5.62 4.64 13.66
C LEU A 140 -5.00 4.40 15.05
N LYS A 141 -5.67 3.66 15.94
CA LYS A 141 -5.19 3.41 17.32
C LYS A 141 -4.21 2.24 17.42
N GLU A 142 -4.52 1.13 16.76
CA GLU A 142 -3.81 -0.13 16.97
C GLU A 142 -2.62 -0.29 16.03
N TYR A 143 -2.69 0.29 14.84
CA TYR A 143 -1.68 0.15 13.79
C TYR A 143 -1.00 1.49 13.46
N GLY A 144 -1.75 2.58 13.53
CA GLY A 144 -1.30 3.87 13.04
C GLY A 144 -1.22 3.92 11.51
N VAL A 145 -1.03 5.14 11.00
CA VAL A 145 -0.92 5.38 9.55
C VAL A 145 0.27 6.25 9.23
N ALA A 146 0.99 5.92 8.15
CA ALA A 146 2.00 6.74 7.52
C ALA A 146 1.42 7.29 6.20
N VAL A 147 1.32 8.60 6.10
CA VAL A 147 0.56 9.27 5.04
C VAL A 147 1.49 10.00 4.08
N TYR A 148 1.48 9.62 2.82
CA TYR A 148 2.23 10.35 1.80
C TYR A 148 1.40 11.50 1.24
N PRO A 149 2.05 12.68 0.98
CA PRO A 149 1.37 13.87 0.53
C PRO A 149 0.82 13.71 -0.91
N ARG A 150 -0.28 14.42 -1.17
CA ARG A 150 -0.85 14.59 -2.52
C ARG A 150 -1.29 16.02 -2.71
N GLN A 151 -1.22 16.52 -3.94
CA GLN A 151 -1.72 17.86 -4.28
C GLN A 151 -3.19 18.01 -3.91
N GLY A 152 -3.55 19.21 -3.43
CA GLY A 152 -4.93 19.57 -3.11
C GLY A 152 -5.42 19.13 -1.73
N PHE A 153 -4.57 18.54 -0.88
CA PHE A 153 -4.92 18.11 0.48
C PHE A 153 -4.07 18.86 1.51
N ASP A 154 -4.75 19.51 2.48
CA ASP A 154 -4.13 20.06 3.67
C ASP A 154 -4.06 18.94 4.74
N LEU A 155 -2.95 18.18 4.68
CA LEU A 155 -2.76 17.03 5.57
C LEU A 155 -2.67 17.38 7.04
N GLU A 156 -2.07 18.54 7.37
CA GLU A 156 -1.98 18.97 8.78
C GLU A 156 -3.36 19.27 9.35
N ARG A 157 -4.22 19.91 8.57
CA ARG A 157 -5.60 20.14 8.97
C ARG A 157 -6.37 18.84 9.15
N VAL A 158 -6.29 17.91 8.17
CA VAL A 158 -6.98 16.61 8.27
C VAL A 158 -6.48 15.82 9.49
N ARG A 159 -5.16 15.83 9.73
CA ARG A 159 -4.56 15.21 10.91
C ARG A 159 -5.09 15.83 12.21
N GLN A 160 -5.12 17.16 12.29
CA GLN A 160 -5.62 17.85 13.48
C GLN A 160 -7.10 17.54 13.74
N ASP A 161 -7.94 17.59 12.70
CA ASP A 161 -9.37 17.23 12.81
C ASP A 161 -9.59 15.79 13.33
N LEU A 162 -8.70 14.86 13.01
CA LEU A 162 -8.74 13.48 13.53
C LEU A 162 -8.19 13.40 14.97
N LEU A 163 -7.14 14.12 15.29
CA LEU A 163 -6.60 14.17 16.66
C LEU A 163 -7.54 14.87 17.65
N ASP A 164 -8.37 15.79 17.18
CA ASP A 164 -9.43 16.41 17.99
C ASP A 164 -10.54 15.41 18.34
N GLU A 165 -10.75 14.36 17.52
CA GLU A 165 -11.65 13.26 17.87
C GLU A 165 -11.03 12.34 18.93
N ASP A 166 -9.75 11.99 18.77
CA ASP A 166 -9.04 11.12 19.70
C ASP A 166 -7.52 11.32 19.61
N LEU A 167 -6.92 11.83 20.66
CA LEU A 167 -5.47 12.07 20.75
C LEU A 167 -4.60 10.81 20.67
N SER A 168 -5.20 9.62 20.80
CA SER A 168 -4.48 8.35 20.69
C SER A 168 -4.30 7.86 19.25
N TYR A 169 -4.81 8.56 18.24
CA TYR A 169 -4.63 8.20 16.86
C TYR A 169 -3.18 8.38 16.41
N GLY A 170 -2.59 7.31 15.89
CA GLY A 170 -1.23 7.30 15.33
C GLY A 170 -1.23 7.77 13.89
N ILE A 171 -0.95 9.06 13.63
CA ILE A 171 -0.93 9.62 12.27
C ILE A 171 0.41 10.32 12.04
N THR A 172 1.22 9.76 11.13
CA THR A 172 2.52 10.31 10.74
C THR A 172 2.45 10.80 9.29
N ILE A 173 2.75 12.07 9.05
CA ILE A 173 2.88 12.62 7.70
C ILE A 173 4.31 12.40 7.23
N MET A 174 4.45 11.73 6.09
CA MET A 174 5.75 11.44 5.48
C MET A 174 6.28 12.67 4.74
N ASN A 175 7.57 12.93 4.87
CA ASN A 175 8.28 13.93 4.07
C ASN A 175 8.78 13.32 2.75
N ALA A 176 7.91 12.61 2.05
CA ALA A 176 8.23 11.98 0.78
C ALA A 176 8.03 12.97 -0.37
N GLU A 177 8.91 12.90 -1.37
CA GLU A 177 8.75 13.67 -2.60
C GLU A 177 7.45 13.31 -3.31
N MET A 178 6.69 14.33 -3.70
CA MET A 178 5.45 14.13 -4.47
C MET A 178 5.78 13.78 -5.91
N VAL A 179 5.33 12.62 -6.35
CA VAL A 179 5.36 12.23 -7.76
C VAL A 179 3.95 12.38 -8.32
N ASP A 180 3.77 13.33 -9.23
CA ASP A 180 2.46 13.67 -9.82
C ASP A 180 2.07 12.67 -10.92
N ILE A 181 1.86 11.43 -10.52
CA ILE A 181 1.42 10.34 -11.39
C ILE A 181 0.45 9.42 -10.65
N SER A 182 -0.55 8.91 -11.35
CA SER A 182 -1.49 7.92 -10.81
C SER A 182 -1.79 6.83 -11.82
N SER A 183 -2.20 5.65 -11.31
CA SER A 183 -2.64 4.55 -12.19
C SER A 183 -3.79 4.96 -13.10
N THR A 184 -4.63 5.92 -12.71
CA THR A 184 -5.71 6.46 -13.56
C THR A 184 -5.16 7.26 -14.72
N ILE A 185 -4.19 8.15 -14.49
CA ILE A 185 -3.50 8.90 -15.55
C ILE A 185 -2.89 7.93 -16.56
N ILE A 186 -2.19 6.90 -16.06
CA ILE A 186 -1.55 5.90 -16.92
C ILE A 186 -2.57 5.13 -17.76
N ARG A 187 -3.67 4.67 -17.16
CA ARG A 187 -4.71 3.95 -17.92
C ARG A 187 -5.34 4.82 -19.00
N ASN A 188 -5.59 6.09 -18.72
CA ASN A 188 -6.12 7.03 -19.71
C ASN A 188 -5.13 7.23 -20.85
N ALA A 189 -3.84 7.46 -20.55
CA ALA A 189 -2.78 7.60 -21.54
C ALA A 189 -2.66 6.35 -22.44
N ILE A 190 -2.74 5.15 -21.85
CA ILE A 190 -2.76 3.88 -22.63
C ILE A 190 -3.98 3.83 -23.56
N ALA A 191 -5.17 4.21 -23.06
CA ALA A 191 -6.39 4.20 -23.87
C ALA A 191 -6.32 5.21 -25.05
N GLU A 192 -5.54 6.29 -24.90
CA GLU A 192 -5.24 7.28 -25.92
C GLU A 192 -4.06 6.90 -26.85
N GLY A 193 -3.44 5.72 -26.64
CA GLY A 193 -2.31 5.23 -27.43
C GLY A 193 -0.99 5.93 -27.15
N GLN A 194 -0.84 6.59 -25.99
CA GLN A 194 0.38 7.26 -25.59
C GLN A 194 1.42 6.24 -25.07
N ASP A 195 2.71 6.52 -25.28
CA ASP A 195 3.79 5.74 -24.67
C ASP A 195 3.92 6.08 -23.17
N VAL A 196 3.69 5.08 -22.34
CA VAL A 196 3.77 5.17 -20.88
C VAL A 196 4.95 4.39 -20.30
N SER A 197 5.85 3.88 -21.13
CA SER A 197 6.95 3.00 -20.71
C SER A 197 7.83 3.64 -19.63
N GLY A 198 8.06 4.95 -19.67
CA GLY A 198 8.82 5.70 -18.68
C GLY A 198 8.08 5.92 -17.35
N TRP A 199 6.79 5.59 -17.27
CA TRP A 199 5.98 5.74 -16.03
C TRP A 199 5.77 4.44 -15.29
N LEU A 200 6.01 3.29 -15.94
CA LEU A 200 5.83 1.96 -15.35
C LEU A 200 7.07 1.52 -14.54
N MET A 201 6.82 0.66 -13.54
CA MET A 201 7.86 -0.05 -12.81
C MET A 201 8.30 -1.30 -13.56
#